data_bab0ff340190147d03c2bb24b489a106
#
_entry.id   bab0ff340190147d03c2bb24b489a106
#
_cell.length_a   1.000
_cell.length_b   1.000
_cell.length_c   1.000
_cell.angle_alpha   90.00
_cell.angle_beta   90.00
_cell.angle_gamma   90.00
#
_symmetry.space_group_name_H-M   'P 1'
#
loop_
_entity.id
_entity.type
_entity.pdbx_description
1 polymer ?
#
loop_
_entity_poly.entity_id
_entity_poly.type
_entity_poly.pdbx_seq_one_letter_code
_entity_poly.pdbx_strand_id
1 'polypeptide(L)'
;MLISNNPHEFEKQLWSEMGHGDEIRVIHARRAGATQTPGGTGALRLSADFIAQNLPGRGVWLSNPTWPIHETIFAKAGIPVSHYPYVGADNRLDVAAMLATLSTVPKGDVVLLHACCHNPTGFDLSQDDWRQVLQIVRERQLLPLIDFAYQGFGDGLEQDAWAVRLFAAELPEVLVTSSCSKNFGLYSDRVGALIVCAADAEKLTDVRSQLANTARNLWSTPPDHGAAVVATILGDVELKKRWSDEVEAMRSRIAHLRSGLVEALAPHGLSERFAHIGAQRGMFSYTGLSAEQVKQLREKHSVYMVSSGRANVAGADATRLTLLAEAIADVCRD
;
A
#
# COMPACT_ATOMS: atom_id res chain seq x y z
N MET A 1 21.30 -30.66 -7.64
CA MET A 1 20.02 -31.02 -8.21
C MET A 1 18.95 -30.23 -7.47
N LEU A 2 18.75 -28.99 -7.79
CA LEU A 2 17.74 -28.18 -7.12
C LEU A 2 17.28 -27.10 -8.08
N ILE A 3 16.14 -27.40 -8.68
CA ILE A 3 14.99 -26.54 -8.76
C ILE A 3 15.35 -25.14 -9.26
N SER A 4 15.37 -25.05 -10.55
CA SER A 4 15.19 -23.82 -11.26
C SER A 4 13.71 -23.42 -11.16
N ASN A 5 13.24 -23.07 -9.99
CA ASN A 5 12.11 -22.17 -9.92
C ASN A 5 12.69 -20.81 -10.24
N ASN A 6 12.46 -20.42 -11.45
CA ASN A 6 13.09 -19.30 -12.10
C ASN A 6 12.56 -18.01 -11.42
N PRO A 7 13.33 -17.34 -10.54
CA PRO A 7 12.89 -16.05 -9.97
C PRO A 7 12.46 -15.06 -11.05
N HIS A 8 13.02 -15.18 -12.24
CA HIS A 8 12.66 -14.42 -13.41
C HIS A 8 11.21 -14.64 -13.88
N GLU A 9 10.61 -15.80 -13.64
CA GLU A 9 9.22 -16.05 -14.05
C GLU A 9 8.24 -15.34 -13.12
N PHE A 10 8.45 -15.42 -11.80
CA PHE A 10 7.69 -14.66 -10.81
C PHE A 10 7.86 -13.15 -11.01
N GLU A 11 9.09 -12.70 -11.24
CA GLU A 11 9.39 -11.30 -11.55
C GLU A 11 8.67 -10.82 -12.81
N LYS A 12 8.74 -11.59 -13.90
CA LYS A 12 8.05 -11.27 -15.17
C LYS A 12 6.54 -11.22 -15.01
N GLN A 13 5.97 -12.17 -14.24
CA GLN A 13 4.53 -12.25 -14.05
C GLN A 13 4.01 -11.11 -13.20
N LEU A 14 4.69 -10.73 -12.09
CA LEU A 14 4.36 -9.54 -11.32
C LEU A 14 4.39 -8.27 -12.19
N TRP A 15 5.37 -8.16 -13.08
CA TRP A 15 5.46 -7.04 -14.00
C TRP A 15 4.35 -7.05 -15.05
N SER A 16 4.02 -8.21 -15.61
CA SER A 16 2.93 -8.31 -16.59
C SER A 16 1.57 -7.96 -16.00
N GLU A 17 1.39 -8.16 -14.68
CA GLU A 17 0.17 -7.80 -13.97
C GLU A 17 0.07 -6.32 -13.61
N MET A 18 1.21 -5.63 -13.52
CA MET A 18 1.23 -4.19 -13.26
C MET A 18 1.09 -3.37 -14.53
N GLY A 19 1.01 -3.98 -15.74
CA GLY A 19 1.14 -3.25 -16.97
C GLY A 19 0.37 -3.62 -18.22
N HIS A 20 -0.37 -2.64 -18.74
CA HIS A 20 -0.71 -2.50 -20.15
C HIS A 20 -0.37 -1.08 -20.62
N GLY A 21 0.46 -0.94 -21.66
CA GLY A 21 0.75 0.34 -22.31
C GLY A 21 2.17 0.87 -22.10
N ASP A 22 2.34 2.00 -21.41
CA ASP A 22 3.64 2.70 -21.29
C ASP A 22 4.72 1.94 -20.51
N GLU A 23 4.34 0.94 -19.74
CA GLU A 23 5.26 0.06 -18.99
C GLU A 23 6.04 -0.88 -19.87
N ILE A 24 5.50 -1.24 -21.03
CA ILE A 24 6.23 -1.94 -22.07
C ILE A 24 7.54 -1.20 -22.37
N ARG A 25 7.56 0.13 -22.29
CA ARG A 25 8.77 0.93 -22.48
C ARG A 25 9.81 0.70 -21.39
N VAL A 26 9.40 0.61 -20.11
CA VAL A 26 10.33 0.40 -18.98
C VAL A 26 10.91 -1.02 -19.03
N ILE A 27 10.09 -2.02 -19.34
CA ILE A 27 10.51 -3.41 -19.51
C ILE A 27 11.38 -3.57 -20.76
N HIS A 28 10.98 -2.98 -21.89
CA HIS A 28 11.75 -3.02 -23.13
C HIS A 28 13.09 -2.26 -23.01
N ALA A 29 13.12 -1.18 -22.23
CA ALA A 29 14.36 -0.49 -21.91
C ALA A 29 15.24 -1.24 -20.91
N ARG A 30 14.78 -2.39 -20.39
CA ARG A 30 15.46 -3.21 -19.38
C ARG A 30 15.83 -2.42 -18.11
N ARG A 31 14.99 -1.44 -17.75
CA ARG A 31 15.20 -0.56 -16.59
C ARG A 31 14.59 -1.09 -15.29
N ALA A 32 13.79 -2.12 -15.36
CA ALA A 32 13.04 -2.62 -14.23
C ALA A 32 13.43 -4.05 -13.87
N GLY A 33 13.45 -4.34 -12.58
CA GLY A 33 13.71 -5.65 -12.01
C GLY A 33 13.04 -5.80 -10.67
N ALA A 34 12.87 -7.03 -10.22
CA ALA A 34 12.30 -7.33 -8.91
C ALA A 34 13.21 -8.27 -8.11
N THR A 35 13.04 -8.24 -6.81
CA THR A 35 13.67 -9.18 -5.87
C THR A 35 12.56 -9.73 -4.97
N GLN A 36 12.37 -11.05 -4.98
CA GLN A 36 11.41 -11.71 -4.10
C GLN A 36 11.77 -11.47 -2.63
N THR A 37 10.75 -11.23 -1.80
CA THR A 37 10.91 -10.92 -0.38
C THR A 37 9.90 -11.68 0.48
N PRO A 38 10.16 -11.85 1.79
CA PRO A 38 9.19 -12.41 2.73
C PRO A 38 8.02 -11.45 2.99
N GLY A 39 7.13 -11.28 1.99
CA GLY A 39 6.02 -10.35 2.00
C GLY A 39 6.43 -8.89 1.83
N GLY A 40 5.44 -7.98 1.83
CA GLY A 40 5.66 -6.53 1.72
C GLY A 40 6.53 -5.95 2.85
N THR A 41 6.42 -6.49 4.06
CA THR A 41 7.30 -6.08 5.19
C THR A 41 8.76 -6.37 4.90
N GLY A 42 9.06 -7.53 4.29
CA GLY A 42 10.40 -7.87 3.82
C GLY A 42 10.88 -6.91 2.73
N ALA A 43 9.99 -6.53 1.80
CA ALA A 43 10.32 -5.57 0.75
C ALA A 43 10.65 -4.18 1.32
N LEU A 44 9.86 -3.69 2.28
CA LEU A 44 10.14 -2.44 2.99
C LEU A 44 11.45 -2.48 3.76
N ARG A 45 11.73 -3.60 4.46
CA ARG A 45 12.99 -3.77 5.17
C ARG A 45 14.19 -3.79 4.22
N LEU A 46 14.08 -4.53 3.12
CA LEU A 46 15.11 -4.57 2.08
C LEU A 46 15.37 -3.18 1.49
N SER A 47 14.29 -2.41 1.22
CA SER A 47 14.39 -1.02 0.76
C SER A 47 15.12 -0.14 1.78
N ALA A 48 14.79 -0.27 3.06
CA ALA A 48 15.39 0.53 4.12
C ALA A 48 16.89 0.24 4.25
N ASP A 49 17.30 -1.04 4.29
CA ASP A 49 18.71 -1.40 4.39
C ASP A 49 19.48 -1.01 3.11
N PHE A 50 18.86 -1.15 1.93
CA PHE A 50 19.46 -0.70 0.67
C PHE A 50 19.69 0.81 0.67
N ILE A 51 18.70 1.61 1.09
CA ILE A 51 18.80 3.07 1.19
C ILE A 51 19.91 3.45 2.18
N ALA A 52 19.91 2.87 3.38
CA ALA A 52 20.90 3.17 4.41
C ALA A 52 22.34 2.90 3.95
N GLN A 53 22.55 1.81 3.19
CA GLN A 53 23.88 1.40 2.73
C GLN A 53 24.36 2.17 1.49
N ASN A 54 23.45 2.50 0.57
CA ASN A 54 23.84 3.03 -0.76
C ASN A 54 23.51 4.51 -0.93
N LEU A 55 22.65 5.09 -0.08
CA LEU A 55 22.24 6.50 -0.11
C LEU A 55 22.45 7.16 1.26
N PRO A 56 23.69 7.20 1.78
CA PRO A 56 23.97 7.70 3.14
C PRO A 56 23.53 9.18 3.29
N GLY A 57 22.96 9.47 4.47
CA GLY A 57 22.51 10.83 4.82
C GLY A 57 21.12 11.20 4.30
N ARG A 58 20.42 10.29 3.59
CA ARG A 58 19.03 10.53 3.15
C ARG A 58 18.06 10.26 4.28
N GLY A 59 17.04 11.12 4.39
CA GLY A 59 15.87 10.88 5.23
C GLY A 59 14.74 10.17 4.47
N VAL A 60 13.78 9.61 5.21
CA VAL A 60 12.52 9.12 4.68
C VAL A 60 11.36 9.94 5.21
N TRP A 61 10.45 10.29 4.33
CA TRP A 61 9.23 11.05 4.64
C TRP A 61 8.02 10.13 4.51
N LEU A 62 7.28 10.00 5.61
CA LEU A 62 6.09 9.15 5.74
C LEU A 62 4.83 9.99 5.84
N SER A 63 3.69 9.48 5.40
CA SER A 63 2.40 10.13 5.67
C SER A 63 2.08 10.15 7.16
N ASN A 64 1.37 11.17 7.60
CA ASN A 64 0.81 11.22 8.95
C ASN A 64 -0.73 11.31 8.87
N PRO A 65 -1.46 10.24 9.30
CA PRO A 65 -0.94 8.96 9.81
C PRO A 65 -0.39 8.04 8.70
N THR A 66 0.32 6.98 9.11
CA THR A 66 0.79 5.90 8.24
C THR A 66 0.63 4.55 8.95
N TRP A 67 0.93 3.45 8.25
CA TRP A 67 1.06 2.14 8.90
C TRP A 67 2.21 2.18 9.93
N PRO A 68 1.94 1.92 11.22
CA PRO A 68 2.92 2.20 12.29
C PRO A 68 4.28 1.49 12.14
N ILE A 69 4.31 0.38 11.38
CA ILE A 69 5.55 -0.38 11.19
C ILE A 69 6.51 0.32 10.19
N HIS A 70 6.02 1.20 9.32
CA HIS A 70 6.88 1.99 8.44
C HIS A 70 7.96 2.73 9.24
N GLU A 71 7.55 3.51 10.24
CA GLU A 71 8.49 4.26 11.09
C GLU A 71 9.53 3.35 11.75
N THR A 72 9.06 2.23 12.32
CA THR A 72 9.95 1.28 12.99
C THR A 72 10.96 0.64 12.03
N ILE A 73 10.56 0.32 10.79
CA ILE A 73 11.44 -0.29 9.79
C ILE A 73 12.59 0.67 9.44
N PHE A 74 12.26 1.92 9.09
CA PHE A 74 13.28 2.89 8.67
C PHE A 74 14.15 3.35 9.82
N ALA A 75 13.58 3.63 10.99
CA ALA A 75 14.35 4.00 12.18
C ALA A 75 15.35 2.89 12.59
N LYS A 76 14.95 1.61 12.52
CA LYS A 76 15.85 0.48 12.78
C LYS A 76 16.93 0.27 11.72
N ALA A 77 16.75 0.79 10.52
CA ALA A 77 17.80 0.84 9.51
C ALA A 77 18.74 2.05 9.69
N GLY A 78 18.50 2.89 10.70
CA GLY A 78 19.30 4.09 10.97
C GLY A 78 18.97 5.27 10.05
N ILE A 79 17.82 5.25 9.36
CA ILE A 79 17.38 6.33 8.48
C ILE A 79 16.57 7.33 9.30
N PRO A 80 16.87 8.64 9.22
CA PRO A 80 16.03 9.68 9.81
C PRO A 80 14.62 9.65 9.24
N VAL A 81 13.61 9.64 10.11
CA VAL A 81 12.20 9.62 9.72
C VAL A 81 11.58 10.99 9.95
N SER A 82 10.89 11.50 8.95
CA SER A 82 10.08 12.71 8.99
C SER A 82 8.67 12.42 8.47
N HIS A 83 7.73 13.33 8.69
CA HIS A 83 6.35 13.13 8.30
C HIS A 83 5.82 14.29 7.47
N TYR A 84 4.94 13.97 6.52
CA TYR A 84 4.10 14.94 5.83
C TYR A 84 2.63 14.73 6.22
N PRO A 85 1.82 15.81 6.34
CA PRO A 85 0.40 15.68 6.65
C PRO A 85 -0.32 14.93 5.51
N TYR A 86 -1.28 14.09 5.87
CA TYR A 86 -2.09 13.34 4.92
C TYR A 86 -3.59 13.52 5.19
N VAL A 87 -3.97 13.53 6.46
CA VAL A 87 -5.34 13.78 6.91
C VAL A 87 -5.36 14.97 7.82
N GLY A 88 -6.28 15.90 7.57
CA GLY A 88 -6.52 17.09 8.37
C GLY A 88 -7.27 16.81 9.67
N ALA A 89 -7.44 17.85 10.48
CA ALA A 89 -8.17 17.78 11.74
C ALA A 89 -9.67 17.45 11.58
N ASP A 90 -10.21 17.67 10.39
CA ASP A 90 -11.58 17.33 9.99
C ASP A 90 -11.74 15.86 9.58
N ASN A 91 -10.70 15.06 9.73
CA ASN A 91 -10.62 13.66 9.32
C ASN A 91 -10.85 13.46 7.80
N ARG A 92 -10.40 14.41 6.99
CA ARG A 92 -10.41 14.32 5.52
C ARG A 92 -9.00 14.43 4.97
N LEU A 93 -8.83 13.95 3.73
CA LEU A 93 -7.57 14.07 3.01
C LEU A 93 -7.18 15.56 2.84
N ASP A 94 -5.97 15.92 3.27
CA ASP A 94 -5.42 17.29 3.15
C ASP A 94 -4.30 17.32 2.10
N VAL A 95 -4.69 17.28 0.85
CA VAL A 95 -3.77 17.31 -0.29
C VAL A 95 -2.93 18.59 -0.30
N ALA A 96 -3.54 19.73 0.06
CA ALA A 96 -2.84 21.01 0.03
C ALA A 96 -1.66 21.04 1.03
N ALA A 97 -1.88 20.61 2.27
CA ALA A 97 -0.83 20.54 3.28
C ALA A 97 0.23 19.47 2.92
N MET A 98 -0.20 18.34 2.35
CA MET A 98 0.70 17.31 1.82
C MET A 98 1.65 17.89 0.79
N LEU A 99 1.12 18.49 -0.28
CA LEU A 99 1.92 19.05 -1.39
C LEU A 99 2.84 20.19 -0.92
N ALA A 100 2.35 21.07 -0.06
CA ALA A 100 3.15 22.15 0.54
C ALA A 100 4.36 21.57 1.30
N THR A 101 4.16 20.54 2.11
CA THR A 101 5.25 19.88 2.85
C THR A 101 6.21 19.19 1.90
N LEU A 102 5.71 18.40 0.96
CA LEU A 102 6.56 17.67 0.00
C LEU A 102 7.44 18.61 -0.83
N SER A 103 6.96 19.83 -1.11
CA SER A 103 7.75 20.86 -1.82
C SER A 103 8.95 21.37 -1.01
N THR A 104 9.01 21.12 0.29
CA THR A 104 10.13 21.53 1.17
C THR A 104 11.08 20.38 1.50
N VAL A 105 10.74 19.14 1.16
CA VAL A 105 11.57 17.95 1.43
C VAL A 105 12.96 18.13 0.84
N PRO A 106 14.04 17.82 1.58
CA PRO A 106 15.41 17.91 1.07
C PRO A 106 15.59 17.10 -0.21
N LYS A 107 16.37 17.68 -1.15
CA LYS A 107 16.64 17.04 -2.44
C LYS A 107 17.28 15.67 -2.25
N GLY A 108 16.69 14.67 -2.89
CA GLY A 108 17.17 13.30 -2.89
C GLY A 108 16.73 12.47 -1.70
N ASP A 109 15.96 13.03 -0.75
CA ASP A 109 15.33 12.24 0.29
C ASP A 109 14.29 11.28 -0.31
N VAL A 110 13.94 10.28 0.47
CA VAL A 110 12.95 9.27 0.10
C VAL A 110 11.55 9.73 0.54
N VAL A 111 10.57 9.61 -0.33
CA VAL A 111 9.16 9.80 0.03
C VAL A 111 8.43 8.47 -0.10
N LEU A 112 7.86 7.98 1.00
CA LEU A 112 7.02 6.79 0.98
C LEU A 112 5.57 7.19 0.72
N LEU A 113 4.99 6.61 -0.32
CA LEU A 113 3.63 6.84 -0.79
C LEU A 113 2.86 5.51 -0.80
N HIS A 114 1.57 5.53 -0.47
CA HIS A 114 0.71 4.35 -0.64
C HIS A 114 0.05 4.41 -2.01
N ALA A 115 0.21 3.37 -2.83
CA ALA A 115 -0.35 3.34 -4.19
C ALA A 115 -1.88 3.41 -4.20
N CYS A 116 -2.51 2.68 -3.28
CA CYS A 116 -3.96 2.62 -3.08
C CYS A 116 -4.29 2.13 -1.68
N CYS A 117 -5.54 2.30 -1.27
CA CYS A 117 -6.08 1.80 0.00
C CYS A 117 -5.23 2.21 1.21
N HIS A 118 -4.93 3.49 1.30
CA HIS A 118 -4.01 4.05 2.30
C HIS A 118 -4.29 3.53 3.72
N ASN A 119 -3.32 2.89 4.31
CA ASN A 119 -3.40 2.37 5.68
C ASN A 119 -2.78 3.36 6.69
N PRO A 120 -3.55 3.95 7.61
CA PRO A 120 -4.83 3.46 8.16
C PRO A 120 -6.10 4.13 7.63
N THR A 121 -6.01 5.13 6.74
CA THR A 121 -7.09 6.10 6.54
C THR A 121 -8.18 5.64 5.56
N GLY A 122 -7.83 4.82 4.58
CA GLY A 122 -8.71 4.47 3.47
C GLY A 122 -8.90 5.60 2.44
N PHE A 123 -8.29 6.77 2.64
CA PHE A 123 -8.31 7.84 1.64
C PHE A 123 -7.20 7.64 0.63
N ASP A 124 -7.53 7.76 -0.64
CA ASP A 124 -6.57 7.68 -1.75
C ASP A 124 -6.52 8.99 -2.52
N LEU A 125 -5.36 9.28 -3.09
CA LEU A 125 -5.14 10.43 -3.96
C LEU A 125 -5.89 10.24 -5.28
N SER A 126 -6.45 11.32 -5.81
CA SER A 126 -6.97 11.32 -7.18
C SER A 126 -5.82 11.26 -8.20
N GLN A 127 -6.15 10.96 -9.46
CA GLN A 127 -5.14 10.99 -10.52
C GLN A 127 -4.47 12.36 -10.68
N ASP A 128 -5.23 13.45 -10.43
CA ASP A 128 -4.69 14.80 -10.50
C ASP A 128 -3.76 15.12 -9.33
N ASP A 129 -4.08 14.63 -8.13
CA ASP A 129 -3.19 14.73 -6.97
C ASP A 129 -1.88 13.96 -7.23
N TRP A 130 -1.97 12.75 -7.79
CA TRP A 130 -0.79 11.97 -8.17
C TRP A 130 0.11 12.69 -9.19
N ARG A 131 -0.47 13.40 -10.17
CA ARG A 131 0.29 14.21 -11.12
C ARG A 131 1.01 15.37 -10.43
N GLN A 132 0.37 16.02 -9.46
CA GLN A 132 0.99 17.08 -8.67
C GLN A 132 2.13 16.53 -7.81
N VAL A 133 1.93 15.38 -7.15
CA VAL A 133 3.00 14.70 -6.38
C VAL A 133 4.15 14.34 -7.30
N LEU A 134 3.90 13.78 -8.49
CA LEU A 134 4.92 13.46 -9.48
C LEU A 134 5.75 14.67 -9.87
N GLN A 135 5.10 15.82 -10.11
CA GLN A 135 5.80 17.07 -10.43
C GLN A 135 6.77 17.47 -9.31
N ILE A 136 6.31 17.46 -8.05
CA ILE A 136 7.16 17.78 -6.90
C ILE A 136 8.31 16.79 -6.75
N VAL A 137 8.05 15.48 -6.88
CA VAL A 137 9.07 14.43 -6.82
C VAL A 137 10.15 14.68 -7.86
N ARG A 138 9.77 15.07 -9.08
CA ARG A 138 10.71 15.42 -10.17
C ARG A 138 11.50 16.67 -9.86
N GLU A 139 10.84 17.77 -9.47
CA GLU A 139 11.47 19.06 -9.19
C GLU A 139 12.43 18.98 -8.00
N ARG A 140 12.03 18.26 -6.95
CA ARG A 140 12.85 18.05 -5.76
C ARG A 140 13.84 16.90 -5.90
N GLN A 141 13.79 16.14 -6.99
CA GLN A 141 14.60 14.94 -7.23
C GLN A 141 14.50 13.95 -6.05
N LEU A 142 13.30 13.74 -5.54
CA LEU A 142 13.05 12.78 -4.47
C LEU A 142 13.10 11.35 -5.03
N LEU A 143 13.44 10.39 -4.18
CA LEU A 143 13.30 8.96 -4.51
C LEU A 143 11.93 8.47 -4.02
N PRO A 144 10.96 8.19 -4.90
CA PRO A 144 9.69 7.63 -4.48
C PRO A 144 9.85 6.15 -4.11
N LEU A 145 9.32 5.80 -2.95
CA LEU A 145 9.11 4.43 -2.49
C LEU A 145 7.60 4.22 -2.36
N ILE A 146 7.02 3.41 -3.24
CA ILE A 146 5.57 3.22 -3.31
C ILE A 146 5.20 1.90 -2.64
N ASP A 147 4.46 1.97 -1.53
CA ASP A 147 3.89 0.77 -0.88
C ASP A 147 2.62 0.35 -1.60
N PHE A 148 2.66 -0.85 -2.19
CA PHE A 148 1.61 -1.42 -3.02
C PHE A 148 1.09 -2.75 -2.45
N ALA A 149 0.66 -2.72 -1.19
CA ALA A 149 0.22 -3.91 -0.47
C ALA A 149 -1.25 -4.30 -0.72
N TYR A 150 -2.04 -3.45 -1.39
CA TYR A 150 -3.50 -3.59 -1.50
C TYR A 150 -4.03 -3.58 -2.93
N GLN A 151 -3.21 -3.91 -3.92
CA GLN A 151 -3.65 -3.97 -5.32
C GLN A 151 -4.90 -4.83 -5.49
N GLY A 152 -5.90 -4.27 -6.16
CA GLY A 152 -7.20 -4.89 -6.42
C GLY A 152 -8.29 -4.57 -5.40
N PHE A 153 -7.95 -3.89 -4.28
CA PHE A 153 -8.93 -3.55 -3.23
C PHE A 153 -9.43 -2.10 -3.25
N GLY A 154 -8.83 -1.26 -4.10
CA GLY A 154 -9.28 0.12 -4.33
C GLY A 154 -10.37 0.19 -5.39
N ASP A 155 -9.98 0.51 -6.60
CA ASP A 155 -10.87 0.62 -7.76
C ASP A 155 -10.71 -0.56 -8.75
N GLY A 156 -9.81 -1.50 -8.48
CA GLY A 156 -9.54 -2.69 -9.30
C GLY A 156 -8.05 -2.91 -9.53
N LEU A 157 -7.68 -4.09 -10.03
CA LEU A 157 -6.27 -4.47 -10.23
C LEU A 157 -5.52 -3.48 -11.11
N GLU A 158 -6.13 -3.08 -12.23
CA GLU A 158 -5.52 -2.18 -13.20
C GLU A 158 -5.52 -0.72 -12.73
N GLN A 159 -6.63 -0.28 -12.15
CA GLN A 159 -6.82 1.08 -11.68
C GLN A 159 -5.88 1.40 -10.51
N ASP A 160 -5.71 0.46 -9.59
CA ASP A 160 -4.84 0.61 -8.42
C ASP A 160 -3.35 0.69 -8.80
N ALA A 161 -2.96 0.08 -9.94
CA ALA A 161 -1.60 0.14 -10.45
C ALA A 161 -1.28 1.45 -11.20
N TRP A 162 -2.27 2.29 -11.49
CA TRP A 162 -2.11 3.47 -12.34
C TRP A 162 -1.01 4.42 -11.85
N ALA A 163 -0.96 4.73 -10.56
CA ALA A 163 0.06 5.63 -10.00
C ALA A 163 1.47 5.04 -10.08
N VAL A 164 1.60 3.73 -9.82
CA VAL A 164 2.89 3.01 -9.97
C VAL A 164 3.40 3.11 -11.40
N ARG A 165 2.51 2.90 -12.36
CA ARG A 165 2.81 3.00 -13.80
C ARG A 165 3.26 4.40 -14.19
N LEU A 166 2.48 5.41 -13.78
CA LEU A 166 2.81 6.80 -14.05
C LEU A 166 4.22 7.13 -13.57
N PHE A 167 4.56 6.77 -12.33
CA PHE A 167 5.87 7.07 -11.76
C PHE A 167 6.99 6.28 -12.47
N ALA A 168 6.78 5.01 -12.78
CA ALA A 168 7.75 4.19 -13.50
C ALA A 168 8.02 4.71 -14.92
N ALA A 169 7.00 5.23 -15.60
CA ALA A 169 7.14 5.80 -16.95
C ALA A 169 7.87 7.15 -16.95
N GLU A 170 7.60 7.99 -15.94
CA GLU A 170 7.97 9.39 -15.92
C GLU A 170 9.24 9.72 -15.14
N LEU A 171 9.68 8.81 -14.25
CA LEU A 171 10.85 9.03 -13.40
C LEU A 171 12.01 8.09 -13.77
N PRO A 172 13.26 8.54 -13.56
CA PRO A 172 14.41 7.68 -13.76
C PRO A 172 14.50 6.54 -12.73
N GLU A 173 14.04 6.78 -11.50
CA GLU A 173 14.20 5.85 -10.39
C GLU A 173 12.92 5.78 -9.56
N VAL A 174 12.46 4.56 -9.27
CA VAL A 174 11.28 4.27 -8.42
C VAL A 174 11.52 2.96 -7.69
N LEU A 175 11.17 2.92 -6.42
CA LEU A 175 11.07 1.70 -5.62
C LEU A 175 9.60 1.37 -5.38
N VAL A 176 9.20 0.11 -5.54
CA VAL A 176 7.83 -0.33 -5.25
C VAL A 176 7.88 -1.58 -4.39
N THR A 177 7.19 -1.56 -3.25
CA THR A 177 7.03 -2.74 -2.40
C THR A 177 5.69 -3.40 -2.66
N SER A 178 5.69 -4.60 -3.20
CA SER A 178 4.50 -5.39 -3.50
C SER A 178 4.29 -6.52 -2.49
N SER A 179 3.04 -6.90 -2.27
CA SER A 179 2.67 -7.97 -1.32
C SER A 179 1.51 -8.80 -1.83
N CYS A 180 1.67 -10.12 -1.81
CA CYS A 180 0.62 -11.08 -2.11
C CYS A 180 -0.19 -11.50 -0.86
N SER A 181 0.03 -10.85 0.28
CA SER A 181 -0.66 -11.21 1.53
C SER A 181 -2.17 -11.04 1.44
N LYS A 182 -2.66 -9.99 0.76
CA LYS A 182 -4.09 -9.65 0.74
C LYS A 182 -4.77 -10.18 -0.52
N ASN A 183 -4.32 -9.78 -1.70
CA ASN A 183 -4.96 -10.13 -2.96
C ASN A 183 -4.85 -11.62 -3.36
N PHE A 184 -3.86 -12.34 -2.82
CA PHE A 184 -3.77 -13.80 -2.90
C PHE A 184 -4.16 -14.52 -1.61
N GLY A 185 -4.42 -13.80 -0.50
CA GLY A 185 -4.70 -14.40 0.80
C GLY A 185 -3.51 -15.13 1.44
N LEU A 186 -2.29 -14.94 0.94
CA LEU A 186 -1.08 -15.66 1.35
C LEU A 186 -0.36 -14.97 2.53
N TYR A 187 -1.11 -14.66 3.59
CA TYR A 187 -0.56 -13.93 4.75
C TYR A 187 0.60 -14.65 5.44
N SER A 188 0.48 -15.97 5.59
CA SER A 188 1.45 -16.79 6.32
C SER A 188 2.57 -17.31 5.44
N ASP A 189 2.39 -17.36 4.12
CA ASP A 189 3.38 -17.83 3.16
C ASP A 189 4.48 -16.82 2.87
N ARG A 190 4.30 -15.57 3.32
CA ARG A 190 5.28 -14.49 3.24
C ARG A 190 5.77 -14.21 1.82
N VAL A 191 4.86 -13.88 0.92
CA VAL A 191 5.15 -13.59 -0.49
C VAL A 191 5.02 -12.11 -0.79
N GLY A 192 6.03 -11.54 -1.40
CA GLY A 192 6.10 -10.16 -1.85
C GLY A 192 7.34 -9.91 -2.70
N ALA A 193 7.51 -8.70 -3.15
CA ALA A 193 8.67 -8.29 -3.92
C ALA A 193 9.03 -6.83 -3.68
N LEU A 194 10.33 -6.52 -3.74
CA LEU A 194 10.83 -5.19 -4.00
C LEU A 194 11.09 -5.05 -5.50
N ILE A 195 10.39 -4.14 -6.13
CA ILE A 195 10.49 -3.82 -7.53
C ILE A 195 11.27 -2.52 -7.65
N VAL A 196 12.20 -2.47 -8.60
CA VAL A 196 13.05 -1.30 -8.83
C VAL A 196 12.98 -0.90 -10.29
N CYS A 197 12.69 0.36 -10.53
CA CYS A 197 13.00 1.02 -11.80
C CYS A 197 14.28 1.82 -11.60
N ALA A 198 15.28 1.60 -12.44
CA ALA A 198 16.54 2.34 -12.46
C ALA A 198 16.62 3.27 -13.69
N ALA A 199 17.59 4.18 -13.71
CA ALA A 199 17.77 5.14 -14.80
C ALA A 199 18.02 4.45 -16.15
N ASP A 200 18.78 3.34 -16.12
CA ASP A 200 19.11 2.51 -17.29
C ASP A 200 19.40 1.05 -16.88
N ALA A 201 19.69 0.21 -17.85
CA ALA A 201 19.96 -1.23 -17.64
C ALA A 201 21.28 -1.50 -16.89
N GLU A 202 22.29 -0.66 -17.03
CA GLU A 202 23.57 -0.78 -16.31
C GLU A 202 23.34 -0.50 -14.82
N LYS A 203 22.67 0.61 -14.50
CA LYS A 203 22.29 0.96 -13.13
C LYS A 203 21.37 -0.08 -12.50
N LEU A 204 20.45 -0.65 -13.27
CA LEU A 204 19.62 -1.74 -12.76
C LEU A 204 20.47 -2.95 -12.34
N THR A 205 21.50 -3.29 -13.14
CA THR A 205 22.41 -4.40 -12.81
C THR A 205 23.15 -4.14 -11.50
N ASP A 206 23.67 -2.94 -11.30
CA ASP A 206 24.34 -2.52 -10.08
C ASP A 206 23.40 -2.62 -8.87
N VAL A 207 22.19 -2.03 -8.98
CA VAL A 207 21.18 -2.03 -7.93
C VAL A 207 20.76 -3.47 -7.56
N ARG A 208 20.50 -4.32 -8.55
CA ARG A 208 20.14 -5.74 -8.31
C ARG A 208 21.24 -6.51 -7.58
N SER A 209 22.52 -6.24 -7.90
CA SER A 209 23.65 -6.83 -7.19
C SER A 209 23.65 -6.44 -5.71
N GLN A 210 23.44 -5.17 -5.39
CA GLN A 210 23.37 -4.68 -4.01
C GLN A 210 22.15 -5.24 -3.26
N LEU A 211 20.99 -5.28 -3.91
CA LEU A 211 19.77 -5.85 -3.33
C LEU A 211 19.94 -7.34 -3.04
N ALA A 212 20.54 -8.11 -3.95
CA ALA A 212 20.81 -9.54 -3.74
C ALA A 212 21.74 -9.77 -2.55
N ASN A 213 22.79 -8.95 -2.41
CA ASN A 213 23.69 -9.01 -1.27
C ASN A 213 22.98 -8.65 0.05
N THR A 214 22.18 -7.59 0.06
CA THR A 214 21.41 -7.18 1.24
C THR A 214 20.38 -8.24 1.63
N ALA A 215 19.63 -8.78 0.67
CA ALA A 215 18.66 -9.85 0.89
C ALA A 215 19.33 -11.12 1.46
N ARG A 216 20.51 -11.48 0.93
CA ARG A 216 21.28 -12.62 1.44
C ARG A 216 21.66 -12.45 2.92
N ASN A 217 21.95 -11.23 3.35
CA ASN A 217 22.29 -10.94 4.74
C ASN A 217 21.05 -10.94 5.65
N LEU A 218 19.87 -10.62 5.12
CA LEU A 218 18.62 -10.54 5.90
C LEU A 218 17.95 -11.91 6.10
N TRP A 219 17.87 -12.73 5.04
CA TRP A 219 17.14 -14.02 5.06
C TRP A 219 17.75 -15.12 4.21
N SER A 220 18.92 -14.89 3.60
CA SER A 220 19.57 -15.83 2.68
C SER A 220 18.75 -16.06 1.39
N THR A 221 17.67 -16.84 1.47
CA THR A 221 16.70 -17.08 0.40
C THR A 221 15.29 -16.91 0.92
N PRO A 222 14.38 -16.27 0.16
CA PRO A 222 12.98 -16.13 0.57
C PRO A 222 12.25 -17.48 0.52
N PRO A 223 11.08 -17.61 1.21
CA PRO A 223 10.22 -18.78 1.10
C PRO A 223 9.76 -19.03 -0.34
N ASP A 224 9.87 -20.28 -0.80
CA ASP A 224 9.58 -20.63 -2.19
C ASP A 224 8.09 -20.96 -2.44
N HIS A 225 7.45 -21.69 -1.53
CA HIS A 225 6.10 -22.25 -1.75
C HIS A 225 5.09 -21.21 -2.20
N GLY A 226 4.92 -20.12 -1.47
CA GLY A 226 3.93 -19.10 -1.80
C GLY A 226 4.24 -18.39 -3.11
N ALA A 227 5.52 -18.18 -3.45
CA ALA A 227 5.91 -17.60 -4.73
C ALA A 227 5.58 -18.55 -5.90
N ALA A 228 5.79 -19.86 -5.72
CA ALA A 228 5.40 -20.86 -6.70
C ALA A 228 3.88 -20.90 -6.93
N VAL A 229 3.08 -20.76 -5.86
CA VAL A 229 1.60 -20.64 -5.96
C VAL A 229 1.21 -19.41 -6.80
N VAL A 230 1.77 -18.24 -6.50
CA VAL A 230 1.49 -17.01 -7.25
C VAL A 230 1.91 -17.16 -8.70
N ALA A 231 3.11 -17.67 -8.97
CA ALA A 231 3.62 -17.88 -10.31
C ALA A 231 2.74 -18.86 -11.13
N THR A 232 2.26 -19.93 -10.49
CA THR A 232 1.34 -20.88 -11.11
C THR A 232 0.01 -20.22 -11.48
N ILE A 233 -0.57 -19.44 -10.55
CA ILE A 233 -1.85 -18.76 -10.80
C ILE A 233 -1.72 -17.74 -11.92
N LEU A 234 -0.70 -16.90 -11.88
CA LEU A 234 -0.51 -15.84 -12.89
C LEU A 234 -0.04 -16.38 -14.25
N GLY A 235 0.61 -17.54 -14.27
CA GLY A 235 1.08 -18.19 -15.49
C GLY A 235 0.00 -18.97 -16.27
N ASP A 236 -1.16 -19.22 -15.67
CA ASP A 236 -2.29 -19.92 -16.29
C ASP A 236 -3.47 -18.97 -16.49
N VAL A 237 -3.99 -18.88 -17.71
CA VAL A 237 -5.05 -17.93 -18.08
C VAL A 237 -6.35 -18.15 -17.28
N GLU A 238 -6.72 -19.41 -17.04
CA GLU A 238 -7.96 -19.74 -16.33
C GLU A 238 -7.81 -19.49 -14.83
N LEU A 239 -6.68 -19.87 -14.24
CA LEU A 239 -6.40 -19.61 -12.82
C LEU A 239 -6.29 -18.11 -12.55
N LYS A 240 -5.61 -17.36 -13.41
CA LYS A 240 -5.51 -15.91 -13.32
C LYS A 240 -6.88 -15.24 -13.37
N LYS A 241 -7.74 -15.68 -14.31
CA LYS A 241 -9.10 -15.15 -14.42
C LYS A 241 -9.88 -15.42 -13.13
N ARG A 242 -9.84 -16.64 -12.59
CA ARG A 242 -10.52 -17.00 -11.34
C ARG A 242 -10.02 -16.17 -10.16
N TRP A 243 -8.71 -15.99 -10.03
CA TRP A 243 -8.11 -15.15 -9.02
C TRP A 243 -8.59 -13.68 -9.16
N SER A 244 -8.59 -13.14 -10.36
CA SER A 244 -9.07 -11.78 -10.61
C SER A 244 -10.55 -11.61 -10.23
N ASP A 245 -11.40 -12.58 -10.59
CA ASP A 245 -12.83 -12.58 -10.24
C ASP A 245 -13.03 -12.63 -8.70
N GLU A 246 -12.20 -13.40 -7.97
CA GLU A 246 -12.25 -13.48 -6.52
C GLU A 246 -11.80 -12.17 -5.85
N VAL A 247 -10.73 -11.54 -6.35
CA VAL A 247 -10.28 -10.22 -5.86
C VAL A 247 -11.37 -9.17 -6.05
N GLU A 248 -12.03 -9.17 -7.22
CA GLU A 248 -13.15 -8.27 -7.50
C GLU A 248 -14.34 -8.52 -6.57
N ALA A 249 -14.68 -9.79 -6.31
CA ALA A 249 -15.73 -10.13 -5.35
C ALA A 249 -15.41 -9.64 -3.93
N MET A 250 -14.16 -9.77 -3.48
CA MET A 250 -13.71 -9.23 -2.18
C MET A 250 -13.80 -7.71 -2.14
N ARG A 251 -13.35 -7.02 -3.20
CA ARG A 251 -13.42 -5.56 -3.32
C ARG A 251 -14.87 -5.08 -3.25
N SER A 252 -15.73 -5.67 -4.06
CA SER A 252 -17.17 -5.34 -4.11
C SER A 252 -17.86 -5.57 -2.77
N ARG A 253 -17.55 -6.67 -2.07
CA ARG A 253 -18.06 -6.94 -0.72
C ARG A 253 -17.66 -5.82 0.25
N ILE A 254 -16.40 -5.38 0.25
CA ILE A 254 -15.93 -4.32 1.15
C ILE A 254 -16.64 -2.99 0.83
N ALA A 255 -16.83 -2.65 -0.45
CA ALA A 255 -17.56 -1.47 -0.85
C ALA A 255 -19.02 -1.48 -0.36
N HIS A 256 -19.72 -2.63 -0.48
CA HIS A 256 -21.07 -2.80 0.05
C HIS A 256 -21.13 -2.67 1.59
N LEU A 257 -20.12 -3.17 2.30
CA LEU A 257 -20.07 -3.00 3.76
C LEU A 257 -19.91 -1.53 4.16
N ARG A 258 -19.16 -0.75 3.39
CA ARG A 258 -18.99 0.70 3.63
C ARG A 258 -20.28 1.47 3.38
N SER A 259 -20.90 1.29 2.21
CA SER A 259 -22.16 1.96 1.89
C SER A 259 -23.27 1.55 2.84
N GLY A 260 -23.41 0.25 3.13
CA GLY A 260 -24.40 -0.27 4.05
C GLY A 260 -24.24 0.25 5.49
N LEU A 261 -22.99 0.47 5.96
CA LEU A 261 -22.78 1.09 7.27
C LEU A 261 -23.23 2.56 7.29
N VAL A 262 -22.91 3.33 6.25
CA VAL A 262 -23.34 4.74 6.13
C VAL A 262 -24.87 4.83 6.05
N GLU A 263 -25.50 3.93 5.29
CA GLU A 263 -26.96 3.83 5.19
C GLU A 263 -27.59 3.47 6.54
N ALA A 264 -27.02 2.51 7.26
CA ALA A 264 -27.51 2.10 8.60
C ALA A 264 -27.36 3.23 9.66
N LEU A 265 -26.44 4.17 9.46
CA LEU A 265 -26.28 5.35 10.32
C LEU A 265 -27.30 6.46 10.03
N ALA A 266 -28.00 6.42 8.89
CA ALA A 266 -28.96 7.45 8.48
C ALA A 266 -30.12 7.66 9.48
N PRO A 267 -30.78 6.61 10.01
CA PRO A 267 -31.86 6.78 10.99
C PRO A 267 -31.43 7.45 12.30
N HIS A 268 -30.11 7.46 12.56
CA HIS A 268 -29.52 8.08 13.76
C HIS A 268 -29.04 9.53 13.51
N GLY A 269 -29.22 10.07 12.31
CA GLY A 269 -28.77 11.41 11.94
C GLY A 269 -27.25 11.53 11.76
N LEU A 270 -26.55 10.41 11.55
CA LEU A 270 -25.08 10.34 11.50
C LEU A 270 -24.49 10.14 10.10
N SER A 271 -25.32 10.04 9.04
CA SER A 271 -24.86 9.80 7.67
C SER A 271 -23.83 10.82 7.21
N GLU A 272 -24.07 12.11 7.46
CA GLU A 272 -23.16 13.17 7.03
C GLU A 272 -21.81 13.10 7.76
N ARG A 273 -21.84 12.87 9.08
CA ARG A 273 -20.63 12.69 9.89
C ARG A 273 -19.75 11.55 9.41
N PHE A 274 -20.36 10.45 8.99
CA PHE A 274 -19.66 9.24 8.57
C PHE A 274 -19.66 9.01 7.04
N ALA A 275 -20.11 9.96 6.24
CA ALA A 275 -20.16 9.87 4.78
C ALA A 275 -18.79 9.53 4.17
N HIS A 276 -17.71 9.99 4.79
CA HIS A 276 -16.35 9.71 4.37
C HIS A 276 -16.01 8.21 4.36
N ILE A 277 -16.64 7.37 5.21
CA ILE A 277 -16.45 5.93 5.21
C ILE A 277 -16.85 5.32 3.87
N GLY A 278 -17.95 5.81 3.26
CA GLY A 278 -18.39 5.37 1.94
C GLY A 278 -17.43 5.74 0.81
N ALA A 279 -16.72 6.88 0.96
CA ALA A 279 -15.75 7.35 -0.03
C ALA A 279 -14.35 6.74 0.11
N GLN A 280 -14.04 6.14 1.26
CA GLN A 280 -12.77 5.48 1.51
C GLN A 280 -12.68 4.14 0.76
N ARG A 281 -11.44 3.65 0.56
CA ARG A 281 -11.13 2.42 -0.17
C ARG A 281 -10.35 1.43 0.68
N GLY A 282 -10.36 0.17 0.26
CA GLY A 282 -9.58 -0.89 0.90
C GLY A 282 -10.18 -1.39 2.21
N MET A 283 -9.40 -2.19 2.94
CA MET A 283 -9.85 -2.94 4.12
C MET A 283 -10.08 -2.07 5.35
N PHE A 284 -9.45 -0.90 5.43
CA PHE A 284 -9.46 -0.06 6.63
C PHE A 284 -10.28 1.21 6.45
N SER A 285 -10.86 1.66 7.54
CA SER A 285 -11.53 2.95 7.64
C SER A 285 -11.01 3.70 8.85
N TYR A 286 -10.75 4.98 8.68
CA TYR A 286 -10.49 5.89 9.77
C TYR A 286 -11.82 6.56 10.13
N THR A 287 -12.42 6.13 11.24
CA THR A 287 -13.83 6.50 11.55
C THR A 287 -13.97 7.90 12.13
N GLY A 288 -12.90 8.49 12.67
CA GLY A 288 -12.96 9.75 13.39
C GLY A 288 -13.57 9.64 14.81
N LEU A 289 -13.77 8.42 15.31
CA LEU A 289 -14.17 8.21 16.70
C LEU A 289 -12.98 8.47 17.63
N SER A 290 -13.26 9.13 18.76
CA SER A 290 -12.26 9.36 19.80
C SER A 290 -11.89 8.06 20.52
N ALA A 291 -10.73 8.07 21.20
CA ALA A 291 -10.28 6.92 22.01
C ALA A 291 -11.28 6.54 23.11
N GLU A 292 -11.99 7.53 23.67
CA GLU A 292 -13.02 7.28 24.69
C GLU A 292 -14.26 6.63 24.05
N GLN A 293 -14.71 7.11 22.89
CA GLN A 293 -15.82 6.47 22.14
C GLN A 293 -15.47 5.04 21.73
N VAL A 294 -14.24 4.79 21.28
CA VAL A 294 -13.76 3.43 20.97
C VAL A 294 -13.75 2.54 22.21
N LYS A 295 -13.37 3.09 23.37
CA LYS A 295 -13.42 2.36 24.64
C LYS A 295 -14.86 2.00 25.02
N GLN A 296 -15.80 2.94 24.90
CA GLN A 296 -17.21 2.71 25.15
C GLN A 296 -17.81 1.67 24.20
N LEU A 297 -17.48 1.70 22.90
CA LEU A 297 -17.88 0.66 21.95
C LEU A 297 -17.49 -0.74 22.42
N ARG A 298 -16.26 -0.89 22.93
CA ARG A 298 -15.80 -2.17 23.47
C ARG A 298 -16.52 -2.58 24.73
N GLU A 299 -16.67 -1.66 25.68
CA GLU A 299 -17.20 -1.96 27.03
C GLU A 299 -18.73 -2.16 27.06
N LYS A 300 -19.47 -1.34 26.29
CA LYS A 300 -20.93 -1.37 26.25
C LYS A 300 -21.49 -2.31 25.16
N HIS A 301 -20.79 -2.41 24.02
CA HIS A 301 -21.34 -3.06 22.81
C HIS A 301 -20.50 -4.22 22.29
N SER A 302 -19.37 -4.57 22.95
CA SER A 302 -18.45 -5.63 22.49
C SER A 302 -17.95 -5.42 21.03
N VAL A 303 -17.83 -4.17 20.60
CA VAL A 303 -17.28 -3.78 19.30
C VAL A 303 -15.81 -3.42 19.47
N TYR A 304 -14.93 -4.15 18.79
CA TYR A 304 -13.49 -4.04 18.96
C TYR A 304 -12.85 -3.33 17.76
N MET A 305 -12.20 -2.23 18.01
CA MET A 305 -11.32 -1.52 17.05
C MET A 305 -10.12 -0.93 17.80
N VAL A 306 -9.11 -0.44 17.06
CA VAL A 306 -7.96 0.18 17.71
C VAL A 306 -8.29 1.58 18.20
N SER A 307 -7.64 2.01 19.29
CA SER A 307 -7.92 3.29 19.99
C SER A 307 -7.79 4.54 19.10
N SER A 308 -7.09 4.44 17.98
CA SER A 308 -6.98 5.51 16.98
C SER A 308 -8.26 5.73 16.15
N GLY A 309 -9.30 4.91 16.32
CA GLY A 309 -10.51 4.95 15.50
C GLY A 309 -10.37 4.23 14.15
N ARG A 310 -9.26 3.51 13.89
CA ARG A 310 -9.14 2.66 12.71
C ARG A 310 -9.98 1.40 12.88
N ALA A 311 -10.88 1.15 11.95
CA ALA A 311 -11.67 -0.08 11.85
C ALA A 311 -11.24 -0.93 10.66
N ASN A 312 -11.32 -2.26 10.80
CA ASN A 312 -11.21 -3.18 9.67
C ASN A 312 -12.62 -3.46 9.13
N VAL A 313 -12.99 -2.76 8.07
CA VAL A 313 -14.32 -2.89 7.45
C VAL A 313 -14.53 -4.29 6.86
N ALA A 314 -13.47 -4.91 6.32
CA ALA A 314 -13.57 -6.25 5.76
C ALA A 314 -13.98 -7.32 6.79
N GLY A 315 -13.75 -7.07 8.08
CA GLY A 315 -14.17 -7.93 9.18
C GLY A 315 -15.61 -7.73 9.64
N ALA A 316 -16.35 -6.75 9.09
CA ALA A 316 -17.74 -6.52 9.45
C ALA A 316 -18.66 -7.62 8.87
N ASP A 317 -19.72 -7.91 9.62
CA ASP A 317 -20.79 -8.81 9.18
C ASP A 317 -21.92 -7.97 8.57
N ALA A 318 -22.22 -8.20 7.29
CA ALA A 318 -23.26 -7.49 6.55
C ALA A 318 -24.65 -7.60 7.23
N THR A 319 -24.93 -8.71 7.92
CA THR A 319 -26.20 -8.93 8.62
C THR A 319 -26.31 -8.15 9.94
N ARG A 320 -25.20 -7.57 10.42
CA ARG A 320 -25.10 -6.86 11.71
C ARG A 320 -24.79 -5.37 11.58
N LEU A 321 -24.87 -4.81 10.38
CA LEU A 321 -24.55 -3.39 10.16
C LEU A 321 -25.49 -2.46 10.95
N THR A 322 -26.78 -2.82 11.08
CA THR A 322 -27.74 -2.05 11.90
C THR A 322 -27.31 -2.02 13.37
N LEU A 323 -26.94 -3.16 13.95
CA LEU A 323 -26.48 -3.23 15.33
C LEU A 323 -25.16 -2.44 15.53
N LEU A 324 -24.26 -2.48 14.56
CA LEU A 324 -23.04 -1.68 14.57
C LEU A 324 -23.36 -0.19 14.52
N ALA A 325 -24.30 0.23 13.68
CA ALA A 325 -24.74 1.61 13.58
C ALA A 325 -25.41 2.11 14.88
N GLU A 326 -26.23 1.29 15.51
CA GLU A 326 -26.84 1.58 16.82
C GLU A 326 -25.76 1.78 17.90
N ALA A 327 -24.75 0.90 17.94
CA ALA A 327 -23.63 1.01 18.86
C ALA A 327 -22.81 2.30 18.63
N ILE A 328 -22.52 2.64 17.37
CA ILE A 328 -21.82 3.89 17.02
C ILE A 328 -22.68 5.10 17.41
N ALA A 329 -24.00 5.04 17.15
CA ALA A 329 -24.89 6.13 17.49
C ALA A 329 -24.98 6.38 19.00
N ASP A 330 -24.96 5.31 19.79
CA ASP A 330 -24.99 5.40 21.25
C ASP A 330 -23.77 6.17 21.79
N VAL A 331 -22.57 5.79 21.36
CA VAL A 331 -21.32 6.44 21.82
C VAL A 331 -21.07 7.81 21.19
N CYS A 332 -21.87 8.21 20.20
CA CYS A 332 -21.80 9.54 19.58
C CYS A 332 -22.78 10.55 20.20
N ARG A 333 -23.68 10.13 21.09
CA ARG A 333 -24.65 11.02 21.78
C ARG A 333 -24.04 11.74 22.98
N ASP A 334 -22.95 11.19 23.52
CA ASP A 334 -22.18 11.75 24.63
C ASP A 334 -21.08 12.70 24.09
#